data_ac953767c36e988844d2c70a71493e6c
#
_entry.id   ac953767c36e988844d2c70a71493e6c
#
_cell.length_a   1.000
_cell.length_b   1.000
_cell.length_c   1.000
_cell.angle_alpha   90.00
_cell.angle_beta   90.00
_cell.angle_gamma   90.00
#
_symmetry.space_group_name_H-M   'P 1'
#
loop_
_entity.id
_entity.type
_entity.pdbx_description
1 polymer ?
#
loop_
_entity_poly.entity_id
_entity_poly.type
_entity_poly.pdbx_seq_one_letter_code
_entity_poly.pdbx_strand_id
1 'polypeptide(L)'
;MIVTVSSRHMDVTEPLKAYAEQKANKLMKYYDRIQEIEVVFDNGKDVTRVEMIVNAEHKNLFVAHHDDPDAYAGVDGCVDKLERQLSEHKKKFRNRKHPEDTPKRA
;
A
#
# COMPACT_ATOMS: atom_id res chain seq x y z
N MET A 1 -1.04 -12.47 6.94
CA MET A 1 -1.47 -11.23 6.29
C MET A 1 -2.72 -11.49 5.46
N ILE A 2 -3.66 -10.58 5.51
CA ILE A 2 -4.93 -10.68 4.80
C ILE A 2 -4.99 -9.57 3.74
N VAL A 3 -5.34 -9.94 2.51
CA VAL A 3 -5.57 -8.97 1.45
C VAL A 3 -7.04 -9.00 1.08
N THR A 4 -7.69 -7.85 1.16
CA THR A 4 -9.11 -7.71 0.85
C THR A 4 -9.25 -6.77 -0.34
N VAL A 5 -10.07 -7.16 -1.33
CA VAL A 5 -10.33 -6.34 -2.50
C VAL A 5 -11.81 -6.00 -2.53
N SER A 6 -12.14 -4.72 -2.66
CA SER A 6 -13.52 -4.27 -2.72
C SER A 6 -13.65 -3.16 -3.76
N SER A 7 -14.88 -2.77 -4.04
CA SER A 7 -15.14 -1.73 -5.04
C SER A 7 -16.34 -0.89 -4.67
N ARG A 8 -16.35 0.34 -5.19
CA ARG A 8 -17.47 1.27 -5.07
C ARG A 8 -17.85 1.71 -6.47
N HIS A 9 -19.13 1.63 -6.78
CA HIS A 9 -19.67 2.12 -8.06
C HIS A 9 -19.09 1.45 -9.29
N MET A 10 -18.54 0.23 -9.14
CA MET A 10 -18.01 -0.53 -10.27
C MET A 10 -17.84 -1.99 -9.87
N ASP A 11 -17.73 -2.85 -10.87
CA ASP A 11 -17.40 -4.25 -10.64
C ASP A 11 -15.93 -4.48 -10.91
N VAL A 12 -15.34 -5.38 -10.13
CA VAL A 12 -13.94 -5.76 -10.30
C VAL A 12 -13.92 -7.15 -10.93
N THR A 13 -13.23 -7.26 -12.06
CA THR A 13 -13.10 -8.57 -12.74
C THR A 13 -12.17 -9.48 -11.95
N GLU A 14 -12.30 -10.77 -12.16
CA GLU A 14 -11.42 -11.73 -11.49
C GLU A 14 -9.95 -11.51 -11.80
N PRO A 15 -9.56 -11.25 -13.07
CA PRO A 15 -8.15 -10.96 -13.35
C PRO A 15 -7.64 -9.73 -12.62
N LEU A 16 -8.43 -8.67 -12.53
CA LEU A 16 -8.01 -7.45 -11.83
C LEU A 16 -7.86 -7.70 -10.34
N LYS A 17 -8.79 -8.46 -9.77
CA LYS A 17 -8.72 -8.82 -8.37
C LYS A 17 -7.45 -9.63 -8.08
N ALA A 18 -7.17 -10.62 -8.93
CA ALA A 18 -5.97 -11.45 -8.76
C ALA A 18 -4.71 -10.62 -8.90
N TYR A 19 -4.69 -9.69 -9.84
CA TYR A 19 -3.55 -8.81 -10.03
C TYR A 19 -3.30 -7.95 -8.80
N ALA A 20 -4.37 -7.37 -8.26
CA ALA A 20 -4.26 -6.52 -7.07
C ALA A 20 -3.75 -7.33 -5.88
N GLU A 21 -4.26 -8.54 -5.68
CA GLU A 21 -3.82 -9.40 -4.60
C GLU A 21 -2.36 -9.77 -4.74
N GLN A 22 -1.93 -10.11 -5.94
CA GLN A 22 -0.55 -10.48 -6.20
C GLN A 22 0.40 -9.32 -5.93
N LYS A 23 0.04 -8.14 -6.42
CA LYS A 23 0.89 -6.96 -6.23
C LYS A 23 0.93 -6.53 -4.78
N ALA A 24 -0.21 -6.58 -4.10
CA ALA A 24 -0.26 -6.22 -2.68
C ALA A 24 0.62 -7.15 -1.85
N ASN A 25 0.60 -8.44 -2.16
CA ASN A 25 1.41 -9.42 -1.43
C ASN A 25 2.91 -9.13 -1.54
N LYS A 26 3.35 -8.50 -2.62
CA LYS A 26 4.77 -8.17 -2.78
C LYS A 26 5.25 -7.14 -1.77
N LEU A 27 4.33 -6.39 -1.18
CA LEU A 27 4.71 -5.37 -0.19
C LEU A 27 5.33 -5.99 1.07
N MET A 28 5.08 -7.26 1.33
CA MET A 28 5.70 -7.97 2.44
C MET A 28 7.22 -7.98 2.34
N LYS A 29 7.75 -7.86 1.15
CA LYS A 29 9.21 -7.82 0.95
C LYS A 29 9.83 -6.56 1.54
N TYR A 30 9.04 -5.51 1.64
CA TYR A 30 9.54 -4.22 2.10
C TYR A 30 9.30 -4.00 3.58
N TYR A 31 8.31 -4.70 4.13
CA TYR A 31 8.01 -4.59 5.55
C TYR A 31 7.18 -5.81 5.96
N ASP A 32 7.76 -6.67 6.78
CA ASP A 32 7.14 -7.95 7.11
C ASP A 32 6.16 -7.88 8.28
N ARG A 33 5.92 -6.69 8.83
CA ARG A 33 4.99 -6.52 9.95
C ARG A 33 3.61 -6.06 9.50
N ILE A 34 3.31 -6.22 8.23
CA ILE A 34 2.00 -5.90 7.69
C ILE A 34 0.99 -6.96 8.16
N GLN A 35 -0.16 -6.50 8.64
CA GLN A 35 -1.22 -7.37 9.09
C GLN A 35 -2.33 -7.52 8.05
N GLU A 36 -2.69 -6.41 7.39
CA GLU A 36 -3.78 -6.42 6.43
C GLU A 36 -3.55 -5.36 5.37
N ILE A 37 -3.95 -5.68 4.14
CA ILE A 37 -3.97 -4.72 3.05
C ILE A 37 -5.38 -4.71 2.47
N GLU A 38 -5.97 -3.54 2.38
CA GLU A 38 -7.27 -3.36 1.76
C GLU A 38 -7.07 -2.61 0.46
N VAL A 39 -7.59 -3.16 -0.65
CA VAL A 39 -7.54 -2.53 -1.96
C VAL A 39 -8.96 -2.13 -2.33
N VAL A 40 -9.17 -0.86 -2.61
CA VAL A 40 -10.50 -0.34 -2.96
C VAL A 40 -10.44 0.28 -4.34
N PHE A 41 -11.32 -0.18 -5.22
CA PHE A 41 -11.48 0.41 -6.55
C PHE A 41 -12.72 1.27 -6.56
N ASP A 42 -12.63 2.43 -7.16
CA ASP A 42 -13.77 3.34 -7.27
C ASP A 42 -13.81 3.92 -8.66
N ASN A 43 -15.02 3.96 -9.23
CA ASN A 43 -15.21 4.46 -10.58
C ASN A 43 -15.36 5.98 -10.53
N GLY A 44 -14.39 6.68 -11.14
CA GLY A 44 -14.44 8.11 -11.27
C GLY A 44 -14.80 8.51 -12.70
N LYS A 45 -14.77 9.81 -12.97
CA LYS A 45 -15.04 10.31 -14.30
C LYS A 45 -13.81 10.07 -15.17
N ASP A 46 -13.95 9.16 -16.14
CA ASP A 46 -12.89 8.81 -17.10
C ASP A 46 -11.66 8.18 -16.45
N VAL A 47 -11.70 7.87 -15.17
CA VAL A 47 -10.59 7.22 -14.47
C VAL A 47 -11.13 6.22 -13.49
N THR A 48 -10.27 5.29 -13.09
CA THR A 48 -10.51 4.42 -11.95
C THR A 48 -9.59 4.88 -10.83
N ARG A 49 -10.14 5.13 -9.66
CA ARG A 49 -9.34 5.44 -8.49
C ARG A 49 -9.04 4.15 -7.75
N VAL A 50 -7.78 3.91 -7.48
CA VAL A 50 -7.37 2.78 -6.66
C VAL A 50 -6.80 3.33 -5.37
N GLU A 51 -7.24 2.76 -4.25
CA GLU A 51 -6.72 3.12 -2.94
C GLU A 51 -6.24 1.85 -2.26
N MET A 52 -5.07 1.90 -1.67
CA MET A 52 -4.56 0.79 -0.87
C MET A 52 -4.30 1.28 0.54
N ILE A 53 -4.81 0.53 1.51
CA ILE A 53 -4.66 0.84 2.92
C ILE A 53 -3.92 -0.33 3.55
N VAL A 54 -2.75 -0.04 4.12
CA VAL A 54 -1.90 -1.05 4.74
C VAL A 54 -1.92 -0.85 6.24
N ASN A 55 -2.40 -1.86 6.95
CA ASN A 55 -2.38 -1.88 8.41
C ASN A 55 -1.21 -2.76 8.87
N ALA A 56 -0.37 -2.20 9.71
CA ALA A 56 0.81 -2.89 10.22
C ALA A 56 0.81 -2.86 11.74
N GLU A 57 1.74 -3.61 12.33
CA GLU A 57 1.85 -3.67 13.78
C GLU A 57 2.01 -2.29 14.40
N HIS A 58 1.61 -2.17 15.65
CA HIS A 58 1.71 -0.93 16.42
C HIS A 58 0.83 0.17 15.86
N LYS A 59 -0.29 -0.21 15.24
CA LYS A 59 -1.26 0.72 14.69
C LYS A 59 -0.71 1.62 13.60
N ASN A 60 0.36 1.18 12.96
CA ASN A 60 0.89 1.91 11.80
C ASN A 60 -0.03 1.74 10.62
N LEU A 61 -0.32 2.84 9.95
CA LEU A 61 -1.24 2.87 8.82
C LEU A 61 -0.57 3.59 7.66
N PHE A 62 -0.60 2.95 6.50
CA PHE A 62 -0.04 3.53 5.28
C PHE A 62 -1.12 3.54 4.21
N VAL A 63 -1.27 4.66 3.53
CA VAL A 63 -2.33 4.82 2.55
C VAL A 63 -1.73 5.40 1.27
N ALA A 64 -2.14 4.87 0.14
CA ALA A 64 -1.80 5.43 -1.16
C ALA A 64 -3.02 5.36 -2.06
N HIS A 65 -3.14 6.31 -2.97
CA HIS A 65 -4.16 6.25 -3.99
C HIS A 65 -3.58 6.72 -5.31
N HIS A 66 -4.22 6.30 -6.39
CA HIS A 66 -3.77 6.63 -7.73
C HIS A 66 -4.97 6.58 -8.68
N ASP A 67 -5.14 7.63 -9.45
CA ASP A 67 -6.19 7.71 -10.46
C ASP A 67 -5.59 7.46 -11.82
N ASP A 68 -6.18 6.56 -12.60
CA ASP A 68 -5.68 6.22 -13.92
C ASP A 68 -6.82 5.64 -14.75
N PRO A 69 -6.89 5.92 -16.05
CA PRO A 69 -7.89 5.27 -16.89
C PRO A 69 -7.78 3.76 -16.88
N ASP A 70 -6.56 3.25 -16.68
CA ASP A 70 -6.30 1.81 -16.59
C ASP A 70 -6.19 1.41 -15.12
N ALA A 71 -7.11 0.56 -14.67
CA ALA A 71 -7.14 0.13 -13.27
C ALA A 71 -5.87 -0.64 -12.88
N TYR A 72 -5.29 -1.38 -13.81
CA TYR A 72 -4.04 -2.10 -13.53
C TYR A 72 -2.91 -1.13 -13.25
N ALA A 73 -2.82 -0.06 -14.03
CA ALA A 73 -1.82 0.97 -13.79
C ALA A 73 -2.07 1.66 -12.45
N GLY A 74 -3.34 1.79 -12.07
CA GLY A 74 -3.69 2.32 -10.75
C GLY A 74 -3.14 1.49 -9.62
N VAL A 75 -3.25 0.16 -9.74
CA VAL A 75 -2.69 -0.76 -8.75
C VAL A 75 -1.18 -0.57 -8.66
N ASP A 76 -0.50 -0.52 -9.81
CA ASP A 76 0.95 -0.33 -9.83
C ASP A 76 1.37 0.97 -9.18
N GLY A 77 0.62 2.04 -9.44
CA GLY A 77 0.92 3.34 -8.84
C GLY A 77 0.82 3.33 -7.33
N CYS A 78 -0.21 2.66 -6.80
CA CYS A 78 -0.38 2.52 -5.36
C CYS A 78 0.78 1.72 -4.75
N VAL A 79 1.14 0.61 -5.39
CA VAL A 79 2.21 -0.25 -4.88
C VAL A 79 3.53 0.51 -4.85
N ASP A 80 3.83 1.26 -5.91
CA ASP A 80 5.07 2.05 -5.94
C ASP A 80 5.14 3.05 -4.78
N LYS A 81 4.03 3.72 -4.51
CA LYS A 81 3.98 4.69 -3.41
C LYS A 81 4.15 4.02 -2.06
N LEU A 82 3.52 2.86 -1.89
CA LEU A 82 3.59 2.13 -0.63
C LEU A 82 4.96 1.51 -0.42
N GLU A 83 5.60 1.02 -1.47
CA GLU A 83 6.97 0.52 -1.37
C GLU A 83 7.88 1.59 -0.76
N ARG A 84 7.73 2.81 -1.24
CA ARG A 84 8.54 3.92 -0.75
C ARG A 84 8.23 4.23 0.71
N GLN A 85 6.93 4.31 1.04
CA GLN A 85 6.51 4.60 2.40
C GLN A 85 7.02 3.53 3.38
N LEU A 86 6.88 2.28 3.01
CA LEU A 86 7.25 1.17 3.88
C LEU A 86 8.77 1.10 4.06
N SER A 87 9.52 1.32 2.98
CA SER A 87 10.98 1.32 3.06
C SER A 87 11.48 2.44 3.96
N GLU A 88 10.89 3.63 3.84
CA GLU A 88 11.26 4.75 4.69
C GLU A 88 10.91 4.50 6.15
N HIS A 89 9.75 3.89 6.38
CA HIS A 89 9.35 3.56 7.73
C HIS A 89 10.33 2.57 8.36
N LYS A 90 10.73 1.57 7.61
CA LYS A 90 11.67 0.56 8.09
C LYS A 90 13.02 1.21 8.44
N LYS A 91 13.47 2.14 7.63
CA LYS A 91 14.71 2.88 7.91
C LYS A 91 14.61 3.68 9.19
N LYS A 92 13.51 4.38 9.39
CA LYS A 92 13.30 5.16 10.60
C LYS A 92 13.30 4.29 11.84
N PHE A 93 12.61 3.16 11.74
CA PHE A 93 12.53 2.23 12.85
C PHE A 93 13.92 1.71 13.20
N ARG A 94 14.72 1.38 12.20
CA ARG A 94 16.07 0.88 12.41
C ARG A 94 16.96 1.94 13.02
N ASN A 95 16.84 3.18 12.55
CA ASN A 95 17.63 4.29 13.05
C ASN A 95 17.34 4.59 14.52
N ARG A 96 16.11 4.40 14.95
CA ARG A 96 15.76 4.63 16.34
C ARG A 96 16.45 3.68 17.29
N LYS A 97 16.90 2.56 16.81
CA LYS A 97 17.58 1.58 17.64
C LYS A 97 19.03 1.95 17.91
N HIS A 98 19.51 3.02 17.31
CA HIS A 98 20.87 3.50 17.49
C HIS A 98 20.84 4.80 18.27
N PRO A 99 21.01 4.73 19.60
CA PRO A 99 20.87 5.91 20.45
C PRO A 99 21.81 7.04 20.08
N GLU A 100 22.98 6.72 19.58
CA GLU A 100 23.95 7.72 19.22
C GLU A 100 23.51 8.62 18.07
N ASP A 101 22.54 8.19 17.30
CA ASP A 101 22.04 8.98 16.18
C ASP A 101 21.06 10.04 16.62
N THR A 102 20.40 9.83 17.75
CA THR A 102 19.33 10.70 18.19
C THR A 102 19.82 12.07 18.62
N PRO A 103 20.83 12.17 19.48
CA PRO A 103 21.26 13.47 19.97
C PRO A 103 21.76 14.39 18.88
N LYS A 104 22.29 13.83 17.84
CA LYS A 104 22.89 14.65 16.78
C LYS A 104 21.87 15.41 15.98
N ARG A 105 20.63 15.01 16.09
CA ARG A 105 19.55 15.65 15.35
C ARG A 105 18.99 16.84 16.05
N ALA A 106 19.28 16.93 17.31
CA ALA A 106 18.69 17.97 18.14
C ALA A 106 19.05 19.35 17.66
#